data_56ec4aaaa705b855dcae4c923f0ad803
#
_entry.id   56ec4aaaa705b855dcae4c923f0ad803
#
_cell.length_a   1.000
_cell.length_b   1.000
_cell.length_c   1.000
_cell.angle_alpha   90.00
_cell.angle_beta   90.00
_cell.angle_gamma   90.00
#
_symmetry.space_group_name_H-M   'P 1'
#
loop_
_entity.id
_entity.type
_entity.pdbx_description
1 polymer ?
#
loop_
_entity_poly.entity_id
_entity_poly.type
_entity_poly.pdbx_seq_one_letter_code
_entity_poly.pdbx_strand_id
1 'polypeptide(L)'
;MSALAWVAVAIGAAVGAPLRFAVERRLAGPWPRGTFVVNVVGSAVLGVLVGWASTRDADSSAVLVALVGTGFCGALTTFGGYAAQVLDLAVGAAGHDRPSTRALVYATASVVVCVAVAAAGYLASTSMLT
;
A
#
# COMPACT_ATOMS: atom_id res chain seq x y z
N MET A 1 -11.63 13.23 15.07
CA MET A 1 -12.18 11.94 14.59
C MET A 1 -13.20 11.45 15.63
N SER A 2 -14.36 10.98 15.17
CA SER A 2 -15.38 10.40 16.04
C SER A 2 -14.92 9.05 16.61
N ALA A 3 -15.51 8.59 17.73
CA ALA A 3 -15.25 7.25 18.27
C ALA A 3 -15.53 6.15 17.25
N LEU A 4 -16.56 6.34 16.40
CA LEU A 4 -16.89 5.42 15.31
C LEU A 4 -15.76 5.30 14.27
N ALA A 5 -15.08 6.41 13.95
CA ALA A 5 -13.96 6.37 13.01
C ALA A 5 -12.76 5.57 13.57
N TRP A 6 -12.49 5.67 14.87
CA TRP A 6 -11.45 4.85 15.51
C TRP A 6 -11.78 3.35 15.47
N VAL A 7 -13.03 2.99 15.73
CA VAL A 7 -13.50 1.60 15.63
C VAL A 7 -13.38 1.11 14.18
N ALA A 8 -13.76 1.93 13.21
CA ALA A 8 -13.63 1.61 11.79
C ALA A 8 -12.16 1.35 11.39
N VAL A 9 -11.23 2.20 11.82
CA VAL A 9 -9.79 1.98 11.62
C VAL A 9 -9.33 0.66 12.21
N ALA A 10 -9.72 0.37 13.45
CA ALA A 10 -9.33 -0.88 14.12
C ALA A 10 -9.84 -2.13 13.36
N ILE A 11 -11.10 -2.11 12.90
CA ILE A 11 -11.69 -3.20 12.11
C ILE A 11 -10.94 -3.37 10.78
N GLY A 12 -10.70 -2.28 10.06
CA GLY A 12 -9.94 -2.32 8.79
C GLY A 12 -8.53 -2.87 8.98
N ALA A 13 -7.83 -2.42 10.03
CA ALA A 13 -6.49 -2.88 10.35
C ALA A 13 -6.46 -4.37 10.76
N ALA A 14 -7.48 -4.85 11.49
CA ALA A 14 -7.62 -6.25 11.89
C ALA A 14 -7.74 -7.21 10.69
N VAL A 15 -8.17 -6.70 9.52
CA VAL A 15 -8.23 -7.46 8.28
C VAL A 15 -6.96 -7.24 7.44
N GLY A 16 -6.50 -6.00 7.32
CA GLY A 16 -5.37 -5.64 6.46
C GLY A 16 -4.04 -6.27 6.91
N ALA A 17 -3.75 -6.27 8.21
CA ALA A 17 -2.49 -6.79 8.73
C ALA A 17 -2.33 -8.31 8.56
N PRO A 18 -3.31 -9.18 8.90
CA PRO A 18 -3.22 -10.61 8.64
C PRO A 18 -3.13 -10.93 7.14
N LEU A 19 -3.86 -10.18 6.29
CA LEU A 19 -3.81 -10.37 4.85
C LEU A 19 -2.40 -10.05 4.32
N ARG A 20 -1.78 -8.94 4.75
CA ARG A 20 -0.38 -8.64 4.44
C ARG A 20 0.54 -9.80 4.81
N PHE A 21 0.46 -10.27 6.05
CA PHE A 21 1.28 -11.37 6.53
C PHE A 21 1.09 -12.63 5.67
N ALA A 22 -0.15 -12.99 5.34
CA ALA A 22 -0.45 -14.16 4.52
C ALA A 22 0.12 -14.04 3.09
N VAL A 23 0.01 -12.87 2.46
CA VAL A 23 0.54 -12.61 1.12
C VAL A 23 2.07 -12.63 1.13
N GLU A 24 2.70 -11.93 2.06
CA GLU A 24 4.16 -11.90 2.20
C GLU A 24 4.72 -13.30 2.43
N ARG A 25 4.07 -14.11 3.26
CA ARG A 25 4.48 -15.49 3.53
C ARG A 25 4.31 -16.40 2.31
N ARG A 26 3.20 -16.28 1.56
CA ARG A 26 2.95 -17.10 0.36
C ARG A 26 3.86 -16.76 -0.81
N LEU A 27 4.25 -15.50 -0.91
CA LEU A 27 5.10 -14.99 -1.98
C LEU A 27 6.57 -14.80 -1.53
N ALA A 28 6.95 -15.42 -0.41
CA ALA A 28 8.31 -15.40 0.08
C ALA A 28 9.28 -16.00 -0.95
N GLY A 29 10.44 -15.37 -1.14
CA GLY A 29 11.43 -15.81 -2.12
C GLY A 29 12.59 -14.81 -2.25
N PRO A 30 13.52 -15.05 -3.21
CA PRO A 30 14.68 -14.19 -3.44
C PRO A 30 14.35 -12.74 -3.85
N TRP A 31 13.13 -12.54 -4.33
CA TRP A 31 12.56 -11.22 -4.62
C TRP A 31 11.42 -10.93 -3.66
N PRO A 32 11.32 -9.71 -3.12
CA PRO A 32 10.29 -9.33 -2.15
C PRO A 32 8.93 -9.08 -2.82
N ARG A 33 8.40 -10.10 -3.49
CA ARG A 33 7.13 -10.03 -4.24
C ARG A 33 5.94 -9.75 -3.35
N GLY A 34 5.94 -10.30 -2.15
CA GLY A 34 4.83 -10.14 -1.21
C GLY A 34 4.61 -8.68 -0.84
N THR A 35 5.66 -8.01 -0.40
CA THR A 35 5.60 -6.58 -0.05
C THR A 35 5.27 -5.70 -1.26
N PHE A 36 5.84 -6.02 -2.43
CA PHE A 36 5.49 -5.32 -3.66
C PHE A 36 3.99 -5.42 -3.96
N VAL A 37 3.43 -6.63 -3.95
CA VAL A 37 2.02 -6.88 -4.25
C VAL A 37 1.10 -6.17 -3.27
N VAL A 38 1.33 -6.27 -1.95
CA VAL A 38 0.45 -5.62 -0.97
C VAL A 38 0.51 -4.09 -1.05
N ASN A 39 1.68 -3.53 -1.36
CA ASN A 39 1.81 -2.09 -1.54
C ASN A 39 1.10 -1.62 -2.84
N VAL A 40 1.23 -2.36 -3.94
CA VAL A 40 0.54 -2.04 -5.21
C VAL A 40 -0.99 -2.15 -5.04
N VAL A 41 -1.48 -3.24 -4.46
CA VAL A 41 -2.92 -3.44 -4.22
C VAL A 41 -3.47 -2.38 -3.28
N GLY A 42 -2.80 -2.12 -2.15
CA GLY A 42 -3.23 -1.10 -1.20
C GLY A 42 -3.22 0.31 -1.81
N SER A 43 -2.23 0.63 -2.65
CA SER A 43 -2.17 1.92 -3.37
C SER A 43 -3.30 2.06 -4.40
N ALA A 44 -3.63 1.00 -5.15
CA ALA A 44 -4.74 1.01 -6.09
C ALA A 44 -6.08 1.22 -5.37
N VAL A 45 -6.35 0.45 -4.30
CA VAL A 45 -7.57 0.58 -3.50
C VAL A 45 -7.68 1.97 -2.89
N LEU A 46 -6.57 2.50 -2.35
CA LEU A 46 -6.54 3.84 -1.77
C LEU A 46 -6.82 4.92 -2.84
N GLY A 47 -6.23 4.79 -4.03
CA GLY A 47 -6.48 5.71 -5.14
C GLY A 47 -7.96 5.77 -5.53
N VAL A 48 -8.59 4.61 -5.73
CA VAL A 48 -10.03 4.51 -6.02
C VAL A 48 -10.87 5.12 -4.90
N LEU A 49 -10.55 4.80 -3.64
CA LEU A 49 -11.27 5.31 -2.48
C LEU A 49 -11.19 6.84 -2.38
N VAL A 50 -10.00 7.41 -2.55
CA VAL A 50 -9.80 8.87 -2.49
C VAL A 50 -10.50 9.56 -3.64
N GLY A 51 -10.44 9.01 -4.86
CA GLY A 51 -11.18 9.51 -6.00
C GLY A 51 -12.71 9.49 -5.77
N TRP A 52 -13.22 8.40 -5.21
CA TRP A 52 -14.64 8.31 -4.82
C TRP A 52 -15.02 9.31 -3.72
N ALA A 53 -14.18 9.43 -2.68
CA ALA A 53 -14.44 10.32 -1.56
C ALA A 53 -14.38 11.80 -1.98
N SER A 54 -13.57 12.16 -2.97
CA SER A 54 -13.44 13.55 -3.46
C SER A 54 -14.72 14.05 -4.16
N THR A 55 -15.62 13.16 -4.56
CA THR A 55 -16.93 13.49 -5.17
C THR A 55 -18.08 13.48 -4.16
N ARG A 56 -17.81 13.31 -2.87
CA ARG A 56 -18.79 13.18 -1.79
C ARG A 56 -18.55 14.19 -0.67
N ASP A 57 -19.59 14.41 0.13
CA ASP A 57 -19.43 15.21 1.34
C ASP A 57 -18.50 14.49 2.33
N ALA A 58 -17.64 15.27 2.99
CA ALA A 58 -16.62 14.75 3.91
C ALA A 58 -17.24 13.89 5.04
N ASP A 59 -18.38 14.31 5.58
CA ASP A 59 -19.06 13.59 6.67
C ASP A 59 -19.62 12.25 6.21
N SER A 60 -20.18 12.16 4.99
CA SER A 60 -20.73 10.93 4.44
C SER A 60 -19.67 9.89 4.09
N SER A 61 -18.46 10.31 3.75
CA SER A 61 -17.33 9.42 3.39
C SER A 61 -16.41 9.07 4.54
N ALA A 62 -16.47 9.82 5.66
CA ALA A 62 -15.48 9.75 6.74
C ALA A 62 -15.28 8.33 7.33
N VAL A 63 -16.36 7.59 7.58
CA VAL A 63 -16.28 6.24 8.17
C VAL A 63 -15.68 5.24 7.18
N LEU A 64 -16.05 5.32 5.90
CA LEU A 64 -15.50 4.43 4.88
C LEU A 64 -14.02 4.73 4.61
N VAL A 65 -13.63 5.99 4.58
CA VAL A 65 -12.23 6.41 4.46
C VAL A 65 -11.42 5.94 5.68
N ALA A 66 -11.98 6.02 6.89
CA ALA A 66 -11.35 5.51 8.09
C ALA A 66 -11.18 3.98 8.04
N LEU A 67 -12.22 3.25 7.67
CA LEU A 67 -12.23 1.78 7.59
C LEU A 67 -11.26 1.25 6.51
N VAL A 68 -11.47 1.69 5.28
CA VAL A 68 -10.75 1.13 4.11
C VAL A 68 -9.41 1.84 3.89
N GLY A 69 -9.39 3.17 3.93
CA GLY A 69 -8.15 3.94 3.67
C GLY A 69 -7.15 3.80 4.81
N THR A 70 -7.50 4.34 5.99
CA THR A 70 -6.59 4.37 7.13
C THR A 70 -6.42 2.98 7.76
N GLY A 71 -7.51 2.25 7.96
CA GLY A 71 -7.49 0.93 8.60
C GLY A 71 -6.92 -0.14 7.67
N PHE A 72 -7.68 -0.53 6.66
CA PHE A 72 -7.32 -1.65 5.79
C PHE A 72 -6.07 -1.36 4.95
N CYS A 73 -6.07 -0.31 4.11
CA CYS A 73 -4.91 -0.01 3.26
C CYS A 73 -3.68 0.37 4.10
N GLY A 74 -3.85 1.13 5.19
CA GLY A 74 -2.76 1.49 6.09
C GLY A 74 -2.11 0.28 6.77
N ALA A 75 -2.88 -0.76 7.12
CA ALA A 75 -2.35 -1.99 7.69
C ALA A 75 -1.86 -3.00 6.64
N LEU A 76 -2.46 -3.00 5.43
CA LEU A 76 -2.06 -3.86 4.32
C LEU A 76 -0.70 -3.44 3.74
N THR A 77 -0.48 -2.13 3.55
CA THR A 77 0.77 -1.59 3.00
C THR A 77 1.85 -1.45 4.09
N THR A 78 3.11 -1.41 3.68
CA THR A 78 4.23 -1.23 4.61
C THR A 78 5.39 -0.50 3.97
N PHE A 79 5.77 0.63 4.55
CA PHE A 79 7.01 1.33 4.19
C PHE A 79 8.22 0.70 4.90
N GLY A 80 8.08 0.30 6.16
CA GLY A 80 9.16 -0.33 6.92
C GLY A 80 9.62 -1.65 6.31
N GLY A 81 8.68 -2.51 5.91
CA GLY A 81 8.98 -3.76 5.19
C GLY A 81 9.65 -3.51 3.85
N TYR A 82 9.17 -2.53 3.08
CA TYR A 82 9.81 -2.09 1.83
C TYR A 82 11.25 -1.62 2.05
N ALA A 83 11.49 -0.75 3.03
CA ALA A 83 12.81 -0.21 3.33
C ALA A 83 13.79 -1.31 3.79
N ALA A 84 13.34 -2.24 4.64
CA ALA A 84 14.14 -3.39 5.06
C ALA A 84 14.55 -4.26 3.86
N GLN A 85 13.64 -4.53 2.94
CA GLN A 85 13.92 -5.35 1.76
C GLN A 85 14.85 -4.66 0.74
N VAL A 86 14.74 -3.33 0.59
CA VAL A 86 15.73 -2.56 -0.19
C VAL A 86 17.11 -2.71 0.42
N LEU A 87 17.23 -2.61 1.75
CA LEU A 87 18.48 -2.78 2.47
C LEU A 87 19.01 -4.21 2.32
N ASP A 88 18.18 -5.23 2.50
CA ASP A 88 18.57 -6.63 2.34
C ASP A 88 19.10 -6.93 0.93
N LEU A 89 18.44 -6.38 -0.10
CA LEU A 89 18.90 -6.50 -1.49
C LEU A 89 20.20 -5.74 -1.76
N ALA A 90 20.44 -4.64 -1.04
CA ALA A 90 21.66 -3.86 -1.16
C ALA A 90 22.85 -4.54 -0.45
N VAL A 91 22.62 -5.03 0.78
CA VAL A 91 23.65 -5.66 1.63
C VAL A 91 23.90 -7.12 1.25
N GLY A 92 22.87 -7.86 0.84
CA GLY A 92 23.02 -9.26 0.39
C GLY A 92 23.85 -9.42 -0.88
N ALA A 93 24.16 -8.30 -1.56
CA ALA A 93 25.19 -8.20 -2.60
C ALA A 93 26.59 -7.92 -2.02
N ALA A 94 26.79 -8.08 -0.70
CA ALA A 94 28.00 -7.71 0.02
C ALA A 94 29.22 -8.47 -0.50
N GLY A 95 30.11 -7.73 -1.03
CA GLY A 95 31.35 -8.01 -1.72
C GLY A 95 31.69 -6.94 -2.75
N HIS A 96 30.72 -6.02 -3.00
CA HIS A 96 30.88 -4.93 -3.96
C HIS A 96 30.53 -3.60 -3.30
N ASP A 97 31.39 -2.61 -3.43
CA ASP A 97 31.24 -1.24 -2.90
C ASP A 97 30.07 -0.42 -3.53
N ARG A 98 29.16 -1.07 -4.22
CA ARG A 98 28.02 -0.41 -4.90
C ARG A 98 26.70 -1.06 -4.51
N PRO A 99 25.64 -0.26 -4.27
CA PRO A 99 24.30 -0.80 -4.08
C PRO A 99 23.94 -1.68 -5.28
N SER A 100 23.40 -2.87 -5.02
CA SER A 100 23.08 -3.80 -6.10
C SER A 100 22.02 -3.17 -7.03
N THR A 101 22.16 -3.38 -8.33
CA THR A 101 21.16 -2.98 -9.32
C THR A 101 19.76 -3.50 -8.95
N ARG A 102 19.69 -4.66 -8.27
CA ARG A 102 18.44 -5.24 -7.79
C ARG A 102 17.76 -4.36 -6.73
N ALA A 103 18.52 -3.79 -5.78
CA ALA A 103 17.98 -2.87 -4.78
C ALA A 103 17.41 -1.61 -5.43
N LEU A 104 18.13 -1.02 -6.38
CA LEU A 104 17.69 0.17 -7.10
C LEU A 104 16.43 -0.11 -7.95
N VAL A 105 16.42 -1.23 -8.69
CA VAL A 105 15.26 -1.63 -9.51
C VAL A 105 14.04 -1.87 -8.63
N TYR A 106 14.19 -2.61 -7.52
CA TYR A 106 13.09 -2.84 -6.61
C TYR A 106 12.58 -1.54 -5.98
N ALA A 107 13.48 -0.68 -5.52
CA ALA A 107 13.13 0.57 -4.88
C ALA A 107 12.37 1.50 -5.83
N THR A 108 12.90 1.75 -7.02
CA THR A 108 12.27 2.63 -8.02
C THR A 108 10.98 2.04 -8.58
N ALA A 109 10.97 0.77 -8.96
CA ALA A 109 9.78 0.11 -9.50
C ALA A 109 8.64 0.10 -8.49
N SER A 110 8.90 -0.19 -7.21
CA SER A 110 7.88 -0.16 -6.17
C SER A 110 7.22 1.21 -6.04
N VAL A 111 8.01 2.28 -5.96
CA VAL A 111 7.47 3.64 -5.83
C VAL A 111 6.70 4.04 -7.09
N VAL A 112 7.31 3.86 -8.27
CA VAL A 112 6.70 4.27 -9.55
C VAL A 112 5.38 3.54 -9.78
N VAL A 113 5.35 2.22 -9.60
CA VAL A 113 4.14 1.42 -9.82
C VAL A 113 3.07 1.78 -8.79
N CYS A 114 3.39 1.91 -7.50
CA CYS A 114 2.42 2.28 -6.47
C CYS A 114 1.79 3.66 -6.74
N VAL A 115 2.61 4.66 -7.13
CA VAL A 115 2.11 5.99 -7.48
C VAL A 115 1.24 5.94 -8.74
N ALA A 116 1.69 5.21 -9.76
CA ALA A 116 0.95 5.09 -11.02
C ALA A 116 -0.43 4.43 -10.83
N VAL A 117 -0.51 3.32 -10.07
CA VAL A 117 -1.80 2.66 -9.83
C VAL A 117 -2.72 3.46 -8.91
N ALA A 118 -2.16 4.20 -7.95
CA ALA A 118 -2.95 5.10 -7.11
C ALA A 118 -3.53 6.24 -7.95
N ALA A 119 -2.73 6.87 -8.82
CA ALA A 119 -3.18 7.91 -9.73
C ALA A 119 -4.24 7.38 -10.72
N ALA A 120 -4.01 6.20 -11.32
CA ALA A 120 -4.96 5.57 -12.22
C ALA A 120 -6.29 5.27 -11.53
N GLY A 121 -6.25 4.71 -10.31
CA GLY A 121 -7.44 4.44 -9.51
C GLY A 121 -8.23 5.71 -9.16
N TYR A 122 -7.52 6.77 -8.79
CA TYR A 122 -8.12 8.08 -8.53
C TYR A 122 -8.83 8.65 -9.77
N LEU A 123 -8.12 8.70 -10.90
CA LEU A 123 -8.67 9.24 -12.15
C LEU A 123 -9.86 8.41 -12.68
N ALA A 124 -9.74 7.08 -12.63
CA ALA A 124 -10.84 6.20 -13.03
C ALA A 124 -12.08 6.41 -12.16
N SER A 125 -11.89 6.53 -10.84
CA SER A 125 -13.02 6.73 -9.92
C SER A 125 -13.69 8.09 -10.12
N THR A 126 -12.92 9.16 -10.30
CA THR A 126 -13.49 10.50 -10.56
C THR A 126 -14.20 10.58 -11.90
N SER A 127 -13.64 9.99 -12.98
CA SER A 127 -14.24 10.02 -14.31
C SER A 127 -15.54 9.21 -14.44
N MET A 128 -15.75 8.20 -13.59
CA MET A 128 -16.98 7.41 -13.58
C MET A 128 -18.11 8.07 -12.78
N LEU A 129 -17.80 9.05 -11.94
CA LEU A 129 -18.74 9.65 -10.99
C LEU A 129 -19.10 11.11 -11.32
N THR A 130 -18.44 11.68 -12.32
CA THR A 130 -18.74 12.99 -12.91
C THR A 130 -19.50 12.84 -14.23
#